data_6c4cf498ac66d96b4b073a3c2e470ab5
#
_entry.id   6c4cf498ac66d96b4b073a3c2e470ab5
#
_cell.length_a   1.000
_cell.length_b   1.000
_cell.length_c   1.000
_cell.angle_alpha   90.00
_cell.angle_beta   90.00
_cell.angle_gamma   90.00
#
_symmetry.space_group_name_H-M   'P 1'
#
loop_
_entity.id
_entity.type
_entity.pdbx_description
1 polymer ?
#
loop_
_entity_poly.entity_id
_entity_poly.type
_entity_poly.pdbx_seq_one_letter_code
_entity_poly.pdbx_strand_id
1 'polypeptide(L)'
;SHVVASEKTMFAMPETAIGLFPDVGGGFLLGQLESGIGAWLALVGAKLKAYDLVQLGLATSFVNSNEVQNLRERLISNSPKNNQEVSSIINTFSSKPDIEESLLKDNEKIIKEVFSYNTVEEIFQSCKQALPNKFIEMQFDELKHKSPTSLKISLKQIRAAKDMSLKDELIMEYRMVQNCLEAGDFFEGVRAMLVDKDRKPNWKPSTIEEVDNDRVNNFFKTLDDLDLKL
;
A
#
# COMPACT_ATOMS: atom_id res chain seq x y z
N SER A 1 -11.21 15.62 0.62
CA SER A 1 -12.41 14.79 0.55
C SER A 1 -12.59 14.03 1.85
N HIS A 2 -13.72 13.34 2.00
CA HIS A 2 -14.06 12.61 3.21
C HIS A 2 -13.94 11.11 2.91
N VAL A 3 -13.27 10.38 3.78
CA VAL A 3 -13.16 8.91 3.76
C VAL A 3 -13.70 8.41 5.09
N VAL A 4 -14.79 7.64 5.06
CA VAL A 4 -15.43 7.09 6.23
C VAL A 4 -15.10 5.60 6.34
N ALA A 5 -14.46 5.22 7.43
CA ALA A 5 -14.20 3.81 7.77
C ALA A 5 -15.27 3.28 8.74
N SER A 6 -15.47 1.98 8.75
CA SER A 6 -16.25 1.25 9.75
C SER A 6 -15.46 0.08 10.32
N GLU A 7 -16.00 -0.62 11.32
CA GLU A 7 -15.40 -1.83 11.88
C GLU A 7 -15.22 -2.97 10.84
N LYS A 8 -15.90 -2.85 9.69
CA LYS A 8 -15.78 -3.80 8.57
C LYS A 8 -14.72 -3.39 7.55
N THR A 9 -14.19 -2.17 7.66
CA THR A 9 -13.20 -1.67 6.72
C THR A 9 -11.87 -2.39 6.91
N MET A 10 -11.32 -2.84 5.80
CA MET A 10 -9.96 -3.39 5.72
C MET A 10 -9.28 -2.77 4.50
N PHE A 11 -8.11 -2.22 4.70
CA PHE A 11 -7.24 -1.67 3.65
C PHE A 11 -5.99 -2.53 3.53
N ALA A 12 -5.58 -2.81 2.31
CA ALA A 12 -4.30 -3.44 2.00
C ALA A 12 -3.90 -3.13 0.56
N MET A 13 -2.60 -3.12 0.29
CA MET A 13 -1.99 -3.05 -1.05
C MET A 13 -1.07 -4.27 -1.21
N PRO A 14 -1.64 -5.47 -1.55
CA PRO A 14 -0.90 -6.75 -1.54
C PRO A 14 -0.24 -7.08 -2.88
N GLU A 15 -0.09 -6.12 -3.79
CA GLU A 15 0.27 -6.31 -5.20
C GLU A 15 1.62 -7.01 -5.39
N THR A 16 2.57 -6.83 -4.45
CA THR A 16 3.87 -7.52 -4.46
C THR A 16 3.76 -9.05 -4.41
N ALA A 17 2.64 -9.58 -3.88
CA ALA A 17 2.37 -11.00 -3.84
C ALA A 17 1.94 -11.59 -5.20
N ILE A 18 1.60 -10.73 -6.16
CA ILE A 18 1.22 -11.14 -7.52
C ILE A 18 2.17 -10.57 -8.59
N GLY A 19 3.37 -10.14 -8.21
CA GLY A 19 4.35 -9.65 -9.19
C GLY A 19 4.02 -8.26 -9.74
N LEU A 20 3.25 -7.44 -8.98
CA LEU A 20 2.88 -6.08 -9.30
C LEU A 20 3.40 -5.11 -8.22
N PHE A 21 3.00 -3.90 -8.21
CA PHE A 21 3.30 -2.81 -7.27
C PHE A 21 1.99 -2.15 -6.81
N PRO A 22 1.94 -1.38 -5.73
CA PRO A 22 0.76 -0.60 -5.34
C PRO A 22 0.33 0.35 -6.46
N ASP A 23 -0.75 0.00 -7.17
CA ASP A 23 -1.28 0.73 -8.32
C ASP A 23 -2.48 1.62 -7.95
N VAL A 24 -3.16 2.18 -8.95
CA VAL A 24 -4.39 3.00 -8.86
C VAL A 24 -4.25 4.22 -7.92
N GLY A 25 -3.08 4.85 -7.91
CA GLY A 25 -2.74 5.94 -6.99
C GLY A 25 -2.28 5.46 -5.63
N GLY A 26 -2.07 4.15 -5.46
CA GLY A 26 -1.56 3.55 -4.23
C GLY A 26 -0.17 4.06 -3.87
N GLY A 27 0.70 4.21 -4.87
CA GLY A 27 2.02 4.80 -4.70
C GLY A 27 1.96 6.22 -4.15
N PHE A 28 1.10 7.08 -4.69
CA PHE A 28 0.88 8.44 -4.19
C PHE A 28 0.37 8.41 -2.74
N LEU A 29 -0.66 7.60 -2.46
CA LEU A 29 -1.26 7.53 -1.12
C LEU A 29 -0.25 7.08 -0.06
N LEU A 30 0.49 6.01 -0.32
CA LEU A 30 1.46 5.46 0.62
C LEU A 30 2.73 6.31 0.71
N GLY A 31 3.13 6.99 -0.37
CA GLY A 31 4.27 7.90 -0.40
C GLY A 31 4.11 9.13 0.50
N GLN A 32 2.86 9.56 0.79
CA GLN A 32 2.56 10.65 1.72
C GLN A 32 2.68 10.24 3.20
N LEU A 33 2.69 8.94 3.49
CA LEU A 33 2.86 8.43 4.85
C LEU A 33 4.31 8.56 5.31
N GLU A 34 4.54 8.49 6.62
CA GLU A 34 5.90 8.41 7.15
C GLU A 34 6.67 7.27 6.47
N SER A 35 7.91 7.54 6.10
CA SER A 35 8.74 6.73 5.20
C SER A 35 8.73 5.22 5.49
N GLY A 36 8.87 4.83 6.75
CA GLY A 36 8.83 3.41 7.15
C GLY A 36 7.43 2.80 7.02
N ILE A 37 6.37 3.54 7.37
CA ILE A 37 4.98 3.05 7.32
C ILE A 37 4.54 2.82 5.88
N GLY A 38 4.74 3.80 4.99
CA GLY A 38 4.37 3.67 3.57
C GLY A 38 5.10 2.50 2.90
N ALA A 39 6.40 2.36 3.14
CA ALA A 39 7.18 1.25 2.62
C ALA A 39 6.71 -0.11 3.17
N TRP A 40 6.46 -0.22 4.48
CA TRP A 40 5.92 -1.44 5.07
C TRP A 40 4.60 -1.88 4.42
N LEU A 41 3.66 -0.95 4.25
CA LEU A 41 2.37 -1.25 3.61
C LEU A 41 2.55 -1.68 2.15
N ALA A 42 3.42 -1.00 1.40
CA ALA A 42 3.68 -1.31 0.00
C ALA A 42 4.38 -2.67 -0.21
N LEU A 43 5.35 -3.00 0.64
CA LEU A 43 6.19 -4.18 0.45
C LEU A 43 5.55 -5.45 1.02
N VAL A 44 4.99 -5.35 2.23
CA VAL A 44 4.38 -6.49 2.93
C VAL A 44 2.94 -6.73 2.47
N GLY A 45 2.21 -5.65 2.13
CA GLY A 45 0.77 -5.71 1.89
C GLY A 45 -0.02 -5.91 3.18
N ALA A 46 0.42 -5.29 4.27
CA ALA A 46 -0.21 -5.44 5.57
C ALA A 46 -1.66 -4.94 5.56
N LYS A 47 -2.51 -5.63 6.32
CA LYS A 47 -3.94 -5.33 6.39
C LYS A 47 -4.22 -4.40 7.56
N LEU A 48 -4.65 -3.19 7.27
CA LEU A 48 -5.04 -2.21 8.28
C LEU A 48 -6.54 -2.22 8.51
N LYS A 49 -6.96 -2.03 9.76
CA LYS A 49 -8.34 -1.81 10.16
C LYS A 49 -8.61 -0.34 10.48
N ALA A 50 -9.84 -0.05 10.83
CA ALA A 50 -10.35 1.31 10.95
C ALA A 50 -9.53 2.21 11.88
N TYR A 51 -9.04 1.69 13.02
CA TYR A 51 -8.21 2.48 13.94
C TYR A 51 -6.94 2.99 13.27
N ASP A 52 -6.18 2.09 12.64
CA ASP A 52 -4.93 2.46 11.95
C ASP A 52 -5.19 3.42 10.78
N LEU A 53 -6.31 3.21 10.05
CA LEU A 53 -6.67 4.10 8.94
C LEU A 53 -6.96 5.53 9.41
N VAL A 54 -7.66 5.69 10.52
CA VAL A 54 -7.93 7.01 11.12
C VAL A 54 -6.63 7.62 11.67
N GLN A 55 -5.82 6.82 12.36
CA GLN A 55 -4.54 7.25 12.92
C GLN A 55 -3.55 7.76 11.84
N LEU A 56 -3.51 7.09 10.70
CA LEU A 56 -2.65 7.46 9.57
C LEU A 56 -3.26 8.54 8.66
N GLY A 57 -4.48 9.00 8.94
CA GLY A 57 -5.18 9.98 8.09
C GLY A 57 -5.66 9.40 6.75
N LEU A 58 -5.62 8.08 6.56
CA LEU A 58 -6.17 7.39 5.39
C LEU A 58 -7.71 7.36 5.42
N ALA A 59 -8.29 7.37 6.62
CA ALA A 59 -9.70 7.66 6.83
C ALA A 59 -9.84 8.94 7.67
N THR A 60 -10.84 9.77 7.34
CA THR A 60 -11.12 11.04 8.04
C THR A 60 -12.05 10.85 9.21
N SER A 61 -12.83 9.77 9.23
CA SER A 61 -13.85 9.51 10.23
C SER A 61 -14.12 8.02 10.37
N PHE A 62 -14.59 7.62 11.55
CA PHE A 62 -15.11 6.28 11.80
C PHE A 62 -16.60 6.34 12.13
N VAL A 63 -17.40 5.51 11.46
CA VAL A 63 -18.85 5.36 11.67
C VAL A 63 -19.17 3.87 11.77
N ASN A 64 -19.91 3.44 12.80
CA ASN A 64 -20.33 2.05 12.91
C ASN A 64 -21.12 1.60 11.67
N SER A 65 -20.89 0.39 11.20
CA SER A 65 -21.48 -0.09 9.95
C SER A 65 -23.02 -0.10 9.96
N ASN A 66 -23.67 -0.24 11.12
CA ASN A 66 -25.12 -0.14 11.28
C ASN A 66 -25.65 1.28 11.05
N GLU A 67 -24.80 2.32 11.18
CA GLU A 67 -25.16 3.73 10.98
C GLU A 67 -24.82 4.26 9.58
N VAL A 68 -24.04 3.51 8.79
CA VAL A 68 -23.61 3.96 7.45
C VAL A 68 -24.79 4.27 6.52
N GLN A 69 -25.86 3.47 6.59
CA GLN A 69 -27.06 3.72 5.78
C GLN A 69 -27.78 4.98 6.24
N ASN A 70 -27.91 5.21 7.53
CA ASN A 70 -28.50 6.42 8.10
C ASN A 70 -27.70 7.68 7.73
N LEU A 71 -26.36 7.59 7.78
CA LEU A 71 -25.47 8.66 7.32
C LEU A 71 -25.70 8.98 5.84
N ARG A 72 -25.76 7.94 4.98
CA ARG A 72 -26.01 8.12 3.55
C ARG A 72 -27.34 8.85 3.30
N GLU A 73 -28.43 8.41 3.95
CA GLU A 73 -29.75 9.03 3.83
C GLU A 73 -29.74 10.48 4.32
N ARG A 74 -29.01 10.75 5.40
CA ARG A 74 -28.85 12.10 5.94
C ARG A 74 -28.11 13.04 5.00
N LEU A 75 -27.03 12.56 4.36
CA LEU A 75 -26.29 13.31 3.35
C LEU A 75 -27.17 13.62 2.12
N ILE A 76 -27.95 12.65 1.65
CA ILE A 76 -28.85 12.83 0.51
C ILE A 76 -29.96 13.85 0.85
N SER A 77 -30.63 13.70 1.99
CA SER A 77 -31.76 14.56 2.38
C SER A 77 -31.34 16.01 2.67
N ASN A 78 -30.15 16.22 3.22
CA ASN A 78 -29.66 17.56 3.54
C ASN A 78 -28.99 18.26 2.37
N SER A 79 -28.61 17.51 1.31
CA SER A 79 -27.94 18.04 0.09
C SER A 79 -26.82 19.05 0.38
N PRO A 80 -25.79 18.69 1.17
CA PRO A 80 -24.74 19.62 1.60
C PRO A 80 -24.04 20.26 0.41
N LYS A 81 -23.75 21.56 0.51
CA LYS A 81 -23.22 22.38 -0.60
C LYS A 81 -21.70 22.53 -0.56
N ASN A 82 -21.06 22.14 0.52
CA ASN A 82 -19.63 22.30 0.72
C ASN A 82 -19.08 21.23 1.69
N ASN A 83 -17.75 21.12 1.74
CA ASN A 83 -17.07 20.14 2.60
C ASN A 83 -17.36 20.33 4.10
N GLN A 84 -17.60 21.56 4.56
CA GLN A 84 -17.88 21.84 5.97
C GLN A 84 -19.24 21.29 6.38
N GLU A 85 -20.25 21.43 5.54
CA GLU A 85 -21.58 20.85 5.76
C GLU A 85 -21.53 19.31 5.75
N VAL A 86 -20.76 18.73 4.81
CA VAL A 86 -20.49 17.27 4.78
C VAL A 86 -19.85 16.82 6.08
N SER A 87 -18.76 17.49 6.51
CA SER A 87 -18.09 17.17 7.78
C SER A 87 -19.04 17.23 8.97
N SER A 88 -19.89 18.27 9.04
CA SER A 88 -20.84 18.45 10.13
C SER A 88 -21.83 17.28 10.21
N ILE A 89 -22.34 16.81 9.07
CA ILE A 89 -23.24 15.65 9.01
C ILE A 89 -22.50 14.38 9.45
N ILE A 90 -21.29 14.10 8.89
CA ILE A 90 -20.51 12.90 9.24
C ILE A 90 -20.23 12.88 10.75
N ASN A 91 -19.86 14.01 11.33
CA ASN A 91 -19.53 14.11 12.76
C ASN A 91 -20.70 13.73 13.69
N THR A 92 -21.96 13.88 13.25
CA THR A 92 -23.13 13.44 14.05
C THR A 92 -23.25 11.92 14.17
N PHE A 93 -22.61 11.17 13.28
CA PHE A 93 -22.58 9.69 13.26
C PHE A 93 -21.22 9.13 13.69
N SER A 94 -20.20 10.00 13.82
CA SER A 94 -18.83 9.55 14.09
C SER A 94 -18.68 9.04 15.53
N SER A 95 -17.90 7.99 15.66
CA SER A 95 -17.47 7.39 16.94
C SER A 95 -15.97 7.05 16.89
N LYS A 96 -15.45 6.46 17.95
CA LYS A 96 -14.04 6.03 18.00
C LYS A 96 -13.93 4.56 17.58
N PRO A 97 -13.00 4.23 16.68
CA PRO A 97 -12.70 2.84 16.35
C PRO A 97 -12.03 2.13 17.52
N ASP A 98 -12.11 0.79 17.53
CA ASP A 98 -11.47 -0.04 18.54
C ASP A 98 -9.95 -0.09 18.34
N ILE A 99 -9.20 0.35 19.36
CA ILE A 99 -7.74 0.34 19.37
C ILE A 99 -7.14 -1.07 19.46
N GLU A 100 -7.88 -2.03 20.00
CA GLU A 100 -7.37 -3.42 20.14
C GLU A 100 -7.22 -4.12 18.77
N GLU A 101 -7.81 -3.58 17.72
CA GLU A 101 -7.63 -4.05 16.36
C GLU A 101 -6.42 -3.41 15.63
N SER A 102 -5.66 -2.52 16.28
CA SER A 102 -4.54 -1.81 15.69
C SER A 102 -3.28 -2.67 15.58
N LEU A 103 -2.67 -2.67 14.40
CA LEU A 103 -1.32 -3.19 14.20
C LEU A 103 -0.25 -2.17 14.62
N LEU A 104 -0.55 -0.88 14.54
CA LEU A 104 0.39 0.20 14.83
C LEU A 104 0.56 0.46 16.34
N LYS A 105 -0.47 0.21 17.16
CA LYS A 105 -0.49 0.48 18.60
C LYS A 105 0.85 0.14 19.31
N ASP A 106 1.36 -1.08 19.05
CA ASP A 106 2.55 -1.59 19.71
C ASP A 106 3.76 -1.71 18.77
N ASN A 107 3.57 -1.52 17.46
CA ASN A 107 4.58 -1.84 16.45
C ASN A 107 5.02 -0.64 15.61
N GLU A 108 4.38 0.52 15.72
CA GLU A 108 4.65 1.69 14.89
C GLU A 108 6.13 2.08 14.89
N LYS A 109 6.75 2.13 16.05
CA LYS A 109 8.17 2.51 16.20
C LYS A 109 9.08 1.55 15.47
N ILE A 110 8.91 0.25 15.69
CA ILE A 110 9.79 -0.76 15.07
C ILE A 110 9.56 -0.85 13.55
N ILE A 111 8.32 -0.64 13.07
CA ILE A 111 8.03 -0.57 11.65
C ILE A 111 8.81 0.60 11.01
N LYS A 112 8.73 1.80 11.61
CA LYS A 112 9.45 2.98 11.14
C LYS A 112 10.96 2.75 11.10
N GLU A 113 11.52 2.14 12.13
CA GLU A 113 12.95 1.82 12.19
C GLU A 113 13.37 0.83 11.09
N VAL A 114 12.63 -0.28 10.94
CA VAL A 114 13.01 -1.38 10.05
C VAL A 114 12.76 -1.05 8.58
N PHE A 115 11.69 -0.31 8.25
CA PHE A 115 11.28 -0.05 6.85
C PHE A 115 11.67 1.33 6.32
N SER A 116 12.47 2.13 7.05
CA SER A 116 12.88 3.46 6.62
C SER A 116 14.01 3.49 5.58
N TYR A 117 14.70 2.39 5.36
CA TYR A 117 15.86 2.28 4.48
C TYR A 117 15.50 2.47 3.01
N ASN A 118 16.50 2.80 2.19
CA ASN A 118 16.31 3.13 0.78
C ASN A 118 16.43 1.94 -0.17
N THR A 119 16.95 0.81 0.30
CA THR A 119 17.05 -0.43 -0.49
C THR A 119 16.34 -1.58 0.22
N VAL A 120 15.85 -2.54 -0.58
CA VAL A 120 15.20 -3.73 -0.06
C VAL A 120 16.20 -4.59 0.71
N GLU A 121 17.45 -4.64 0.27
CA GLU A 121 18.55 -5.34 0.92
C GLU A 121 18.78 -4.83 2.35
N GLU A 122 18.81 -3.50 2.51
CA GLU A 122 18.94 -2.87 3.84
C GLU A 122 17.72 -3.18 4.73
N ILE A 123 16.51 -3.14 4.18
CA ILE A 123 15.29 -3.53 4.91
C ILE A 123 15.37 -4.99 5.35
N PHE A 124 15.80 -5.92 4.48
CA PHE A 124 16.00 -7.32 4.83
C PHE A 124 17.05 -7.50 5.94
N GLN A 125 18.15 -6.77 5.85
CA GLN A 125 19.18 -6.77 6.89
C GLN A 125 18.65 -6.23 8.22
N SER A 126 17.88 -5.14 8.18
CA SER A 126 17.26 -4.55 9.36
C SER A 126 16.24 -5.49 10.00
N CYS A 127 15.42 -6.20 9.19
CA CYS A 127 14.54 -7.25 9.71
C CYS A 127 15.33 -8.34 10.48
N LYS A 128 16.44 -8.81 9.90
CA LYS A 128 17.30 -9.81 10.55
C LYS A 128 17.88 -9.31 11.88
N GLN A 129 18.29 -8.03 11.94
CA GLN A 129 18.84 -7.41 13.15
C GLN A 129 17.79 -7.20 14.25
N ALA A 130 16.54 -7.01 13.87
CA ALA A 130 15.42 -6.81 14.79
C ALA A 130 14.93 -8.12 15.46
N LEU A 131 15.39 -9.29 14.99
CA LEU A 131 15.05 -10.56 15.63
C LEU A 131 15.65 -10.67 17.05
N PRO A 132 14.93 -11.27 18.01
CA PRO A 132 13.73 -12.12 17.86
C PRO A 132 12.39 -11.38 18.05
N ASN A 133 12.22 -10.17 17.53
CA ASN A 133 10.92 -9.50 17.57
C ASN A 133 9.90 -10.29 16.74
N LYS A 134 8.88 -10.85 17.37
CA LYS A 134 7.89 -11.73 16.72
C LYS A 134 7.09 -11.02 15.60
N PHE A 135 6.77 -9.74 15.78
CA PHE A 135 6.05 -9.00 14.73
C PHE A 135 6.93 -8.87 13.49
N ILE A 136 8.19 -8.46 13.64
CA ILE A 136 9.12 -8.33 12.51
C ILE A 136 9.44 -9.68 11.87
N GLU A 137 9.54 -10.75 12.65
CA GLU A 137 9.71 -12.11 12.13
C GLU A 137 8.58 -12.46 11.14
N MET A 138 7.31 -12.20 11.50
CA MET A 138 6.16 -12.40 10.63
C MET A 138 6.22 -11.53 9.38
N GLN A 139 6.58 -10.23 9.51
CA GLN A 139 6.70 -9.34 8.35
C GLN A 139 7.83 -9.78 7.42
N PHE A 140 8.94 -10.23 7.98
CA PHE A 140 10.09 -10.72 7.21
C PHE A 140 9.77 -12.01 6.47
N ASP A 141 9.01 -12.92 7.08
CA ASP A 141 8.55 -14.13 6.41
C ASP A 141 7.62 -13.82 5.24
N GLU A 142 6.70 -12.86 5.41
CA GLU A 142 5.86 -12.38 4.31
C GLU A 142 6.69 -11.81 3.14
N LEU A 143 7.71 -10.98 3.43
CA LEU A 143 8.58 -10.39 2.41
C LEU A 143 9.30 -11.44 1.55
N LYS A 144 9.75 -12.54 2.15
CA LYS A 144 10.45 -13.63 1.44
C LYS A 144 9.62 -14.32 0.35
N HIS A 145 8.29 -14.20 0.44
CA HIS A 145 7.36 -14.83 -0.52
C HIS A 145 6.95 -13.89 -1.65
N LYS A 146 7.32 -12.59 -1.57
CA LYS A 146 6.97 -11.60 -2.60
C LYS A 146 7.91 -11.68 -3.80
N SER A 147 7.47 -11.17 -4.96
CA SER A 147 8.36 -11.02 -6.12
C SER A 147 9.53 -10.10 -5.77
N PRO A 148 10.79 -10.55 -5.95
CA PRO A 148 11.96 -9.71 -5.74
C PRO A 148 11.96 -8.44 -6.59
N THR A 149 11.52 -8.53 -7.85
CA THR A 149 11.36 -7.38 -8.74
C THR A 149 10.31 -6.41 -8.17
N SER A 150 9.13 -6.93 -7.78
CA SER A 150 8.05 -6.12 -7.22
C SER A 150 8.47 -5.37 -5.96
N LEU A 151 9.20 -6.02 -5.04
CA LEU A 151 9.71 -5.36 -3.84
C LEU A 151 10.56 -4.14 -4.18
N LYS A 152 11.51 -4.28 -5.12
CA LYS A 152 12.42 -3.19 -5.49
C LYS A 152 11.72 -2.05 -6.22
N ILE A 153 10.84 -2.36 -7.19
CA ILE A 153 10.11 -1.32 -7.91
C ILE A 153 9.11 -0.60 -7.01
N SER A 154 8.41 -1.32 -6.11
CA SER A 154 7.47 -0.71 -5.15
C SER A 154 8.18 0.22 -4.17
N LEU A 155 9.33 -0.19 -3.61
CA LEU A 155 10.10 0.69 -2.73
C LEU A 155 10.54 1.97 -3.45
N LYS A 156 11.05 1.84 -4.67
CA LYS A 156 11.45 2.99 -5.49
C LYS A 156 10.27 3.90 -5.82
N GLN A 157 9.10 3.33 -6.18
CA GLN A 157 7.85 4.06 -6.40
C GLN A 157 7.49 4.90 -5.18
N ILE A 158 7.37 4.28 -4.00
CA ILE A 158 6.97 4.95 -2.75
C ILE A 158 7.94 6.09 -2.39
N ARG A 159 9.25 5.88 -2.57
CA ARG A 159 10.25 6.94 -2.31
C ARG A 159 10.12 8.12 -3.28
N ALA A 160 9.86 7.84 -4.56
CA ALA A 160 9.67 8.87 -5.58
C ALA A 160 8.33 9.62 -5.40
N ALA A 161 7.25 8.91 -5.09
CA ALA A 161 5.90 9.46 -4.98
C ALA A 161 5.73 10.50 -3.88
N LYS A 162 6.65 10.56 -2.90
CA LYS A 162 6.61 11.53 -1.80
C LYS A 162 6.55 12.98 -2.29
N ASP A 163 7.26 13.29 -3.36
CA ASP A 163 7.41 14.65 -3.88
C ASP A 163 6.66 14.85 -5.23
N MET A 164 5.84 13.86 -5.63
CA MET A 164 5.09 13.89 -6.88
C MET A 164 3.67 14.43 -6.70
N SER A 165 3.10 14.98 -7.77
CA SER A 165 1.65 15.15 -7.86
C SER A 165 0.98 13.80 -8.16
N LEU A 166 -0.33 13.68 -7.83
CA LEU A 166 -1.08 12.46 -8.20
C LEU A 166 -1.03 12.19 -9.71
N LYS A 167 -1.06 13.25 -10.53
CA LYS A 167 -0.95 13.14 -12.00
C LYS A 167 0.38 12.51 -12.42
N ASP A 168 1.50 13.00 -11.88
CA ASP A 168 2.83 12.49 -12.25
C ASP A 168 3.04 11.06 -11.74
N GLU A 169 2.47 10.74 -10.59
CA GLU A 169 2.53 9.40 -10.03
C GLU A 169 1.72 8.41 -10.89
N LEU A 170 0.50 8.76 -11.33
CA LEU A 170 -0.29 7.91 -12.23
C LEU A 170 0.41 7.70 -13.60
N ILE A 171 1.15 8.69 -14.09
CA ILE A 171 1.99 8.53 -15.31
C ILE A 171 3.13 7.53 -15.00
N MET A 172 3.76 7.62 -13.84
CA MET A 172 4.79 6.67 -13.42
C MET A 172 4.23 5.25 -13.29
N GLU A 173 3.07 5.08 -12.65
CA GLU A 173 2.38 3.78 -12.54
C GLU A 173 2.08 3.18 -13.92
N TYR A 174 1.64 3.99 -14.87
CA TYR A 174 1.38 3.55 -16.23
C TYR A 174 2.63 2.97 -16.90
N ARG A 175 3.79 3.63 -16.74
CA ARG A 175 5.09 3.11 -17.22
C ARG A 175 5.44 1.78 -16.55
N MET A 176 5.28 1.73 -15.23
CA MET A 176 5.59 0.55 -14.44
C MET A 176 4.74 -0.66 -14.83
N VAL A 177 3.42 -0.48 -15.05
CA VAL A 177 2.54 -1.60 -15.39
C VAL A 177 2.85 -2.19 -16.75
N GLN A 178 3.21 -1.36 -17.77
CA GLN A 178 3.64 -1.88 -19.08
C GLN A 178 4.83 -2.84 -18.93
N ASN A 179 5.84 -2.44 -18.13
CA ASN A 179 7.01 -3.28 -17.88
C ASN A 179 6.68 -4.53 -17.01
N CYS A 180 5.73 -4.44 -16.07
CA CYS A 180 5.27 -5.62 -15.31
C CYS A 180 4.62 -6.67 -16.22
N LEU A 181 3.84 -6.24 -17.21
CA LEU A 181 3.23 -7.14 -18.20
C LEU A 181 4.27 -7.85 -19.06
N GLU A 182 5.39 -7.19 -19.37
CA GLU A 182 6.49 -7.81 -20.15
C GLU A 182 7.41 -8.70 -19.29
N ALA A 183 7.58 -8.37 -18.01
CA ALA A 183 8.54 -9.05 -17.12
C ALA A 183 8.13 -10.47 -16.70
N GLY A 184 6.86 -10.83 -16.79
CA GLY A 184 6.34 -12.18 -16.54
C GLY A 184 5.94 -12.49 -15.10
N ASP A 185 6.50 -11.87 -14.08
CA ASP A 185 6.17 -12.13 -12.67
C ASP A 185 4.68 -11.87 -12.37
N PHE A 186 4.07 -10.87 -13.01
CA PHE A 186 2.64 -10.61 -12.85
C PHE A 186 1.77 -11.80 -13.29
N PHE A 187 2.06 -12.39 -14.44
CA PHE A 187 1.31 -13.57 -14.91
C PHE A 187 1.52 -14.78 -14.01
N GLU A 188 2.75 -14.99 -13.54
CA GLU A 188 3.06 -16.06 -12.59
C GLU A 188 2.36 -15.84 -11.24
N GLY A 189 2.36 -14.63 -10.73
CA GLY A 189 1.68 -14.30 -9.49
C GLY A 189 0.16 -14.49 -9.59
N VAL A 190 -0.46 -14.05 -10.70
CA VAL A 190 -1.88 -14.28 -10.98
C VAL A 190 -2.15 -15.77 -11.07
N ARG A 191 -1.31 -16.57 -11.77
CA ARG A 191 -1.43 -18.03 -11.82
C ARG A 191 -1.45 -18.61 -10.41
N ALA A 192 -0.40 -18.32 -9.64
CA ALA A 192 -0.20 -18.95 -8.33
C ALA A 192 -1.24 -18.55 -7.29
N MET A 193 -1.70 -17.30 -7.30
CA MET A 193 -2.57 -16.75 -6.25
C MET A 193 -4.07 -16.82 -6.62
N LEU A 194 -4.43 -16.71 -7.90
CA LEU A 194 -5.82 -16.54 -8.32
C LEU A 194 -6.35 -17.70 -9.18
N VAL A 195 -5.51 -18.28 -10.05
CA VAL A 195 -5.93 -19.34 -10.98
C VAL A 195 -5.73 -20.71 -10.33
N ASP A 196 -4.49 -21.15 -10.15
CA ASP A 196 -4.16 -22.48 -9.59
C ASP A 196 -4.30 -22.50 -8.07
N LYS A 197 -4.14 -21.34 -7.41
CA LYS A 197 -4.24 -21.17 -5.96
C LYS A 197 -3.29 -22.05 -5.15
N ASP A 198 -2.18 -22.47 -5.77
CA ASP A 198 -1.13 -23.25 -5.14
C ASP A 198 -0.26 -22.40 -4.19
N ARG A 199 -0.30 -21.06 -4.33
CA ARG A 199 0.45 -20.08 -3.54
C ARG A 199 1.97 -20.30 -3.59
N LYS A 200 2.46 -20.83 -4.71
CA LYS A 200 3.89 -21.14 -4.94
C LYS A 200 4.33 -20.50 -6.24
N PRO A 201 4.44 -19.17 -6.28
CA PRO A 201 4.94 -18.50 -7.47
C PRO A 201 6.43 -18.82 -7.69
N ASN A 202 6.83 -18.94 -8.95
CA ASN A 202 8.20 -19.13 -9.36
C ASN A 202 8.75 -17.83 -9.96
N TRP A 203 9.16 -16.92 -9.08
CA TRP A 203 9.65 -15.60 -9.47
C TRP A 203 10.91 -15.63 -10.32
N LYS A 204 11.01 -14.67 -11.27
CA LYS A 204 12.18 -14.52 -12.15
C LYS A 204 12.54 -13.04 -12.31
N PRO A 205 13.65 -12.58 -11.69
CA PRO A 205 14.63 -13.31 -10.87
C PRO A 205 14.06 -13.88 -9.56
N SER A 206 14.73 -14.91 -9.03
CA SER A 206 14.26 -15.64 -7.85
C SER A 206 14.69 -15.02 -6.53
N THR A 207 15.73 -14.18 -6.54
CA THR A 207 16.28 -13.53 -5.35
C THR A 207 16.41 -12.01 -5.55
N ILE A 208 16.48 -11.28 -4.44
CA ILE A 208 16.65 -9.82 -4.46
C ILE A 208 17.96 -9.42 -5.09
N GLU A 209 19.02 -10.18 -4.82
CA GLU A 209 20.38 -9.92 -5.31
C GLU A 209 20.48 -10.02 -6.83
N GLU A 210 19.64 -10.86 -7.46
CA GLU A 210 19.59 -11.01 -8.92
C GLU A 210 18.85 -9.86 -9.64
N VAL A 211 18.11 -9.01 -8.91
CA VAL A 211 17.43 -7.85 -9.47
C VAL A 211 18.37 -6.65 -9.40
N ASP A 212 19.03 -6.34 -10.49
CA ASP A 212 19.95 -5.19 -10.59
C ASP A 212 19.21 -3.85 -10.73
N ASN A 213 19.97 -2.77 -10.58
CA ASN A 213 19.43 -1.41 -10.66
C ASN A 213 18.96 -1.04 -12.07
N ASP A 214 19.60 -1.59 -13.11
CA ASP A 214 19.24 -1.31 -14.50
C ASP A 214 17.86 -1.92 -14.81
N ARG A 215 17.60 -3.13 -14.35
CA ARG A 215 16.28 -3.75 -14.41
C ARG A 215 15.24 -2.89 -13.69
N VAL A 216 15.50 -2.47 -12.45
CA VAL A 216 14.58 -1.61 -11.69
C VAL A 216 14.34 -0.29 -12.40
N ASN A 217 15.39 0.37 -12.92
CA ASN A 217 15.28 1.65 -13.60
C ASN A 217 14.45 1.56 -14.88
N ASN A 218 14.49 0.43 -15.58
CA ASN A 218 13.71 0.23 -16.80
C ASN A 218 12.20 0.38 -16.57
N PHE A 219 11.67 -0.01 -15.41
CA PHE A 219 10.25 0.14 -15.09
C PHE A 219 9.77 1.59 -15.05
N PHE A 220 10.69 2.54 -14.85
CA PHE A 220 10.37 3.97 -14.69
C PHE A 220 10.70 4.81 -15.94
N LYS A 221 11.24 4.19 -17.00
CA LYS A 221 11.57 4.89 -18.24
C LYS A 221 10.31 5.40 -18.93
N THR A 222 10.45 6.55 -19.57
CA THR A 222 9.40 7.11 -20.44
C THR A 222 9.11 6.17 -21.60
N LEU A 223 7.84 6.10 -21.99
CA LEU A 223 7.37 5.30 -23.12
C LEU A 223 7.23 6.13 -24.40
N ASP A 224 7.91 7.29 -24.47
CA ASP A 224 7.89 8.25 -25.57
C ASP A 224 6.44 8.62 -25.97
N ASP A 225 6.05 8.37 -27.23
CA ASP A 225 4.71 8.70 -27.72
C ASP A 225 3.58 7.87 -27.07
N LEU A 226 3.91 6.77 -26.41
CA LEU A 226 2.98 5.87 -25.72
C LEU A 226 2.75 6.24 -24.25
N ASP A 227 3.45 7.24 -23.73
CA ASP A 227 3.28 7.68 -22.35
C ASP A 227 1.85 8.20 -22.09
N LEU A 228 1.36 7.98 -20.87
CA LEU A 228 0.03 8.44 -20.47
C LEU A 228 -0.04 9.96 -20.48
N LYS A 229 -1.03 10.51 -21.17
CA LYS A 229 -1.31 11.95 -21.27
C LYS A 229 -2.57 12.26 -20.46
N LEU A 230 -2.41 12.86 -19.27
CA LEU A 230 -3.49 13.29 -18.36
C LEU A 230 -3.71 14.80 -18.42
#